data_6437371416bf15d23e3884f7b00962a0
#
_entry.id   6437371416bf15d23e3884f7b00962a0
#
_cell.length_a   1.000
_cell.length_b   1.000
_cell.length_c   1.000
_cell.angle_alpha   90.00
_cell.angle_beta   90.00
_cell.angle_gamma   90.00
#
_symmetry.space_group_name_H-M   'P 1'
#
loop_
_entity.id
_entity.type
_entity.pdbx_description
1 polymer ?
#
loop_
_entity_poly.entity_id
_entity_poly.type
_entity_poly.pdbx_seq_one_letter_code
_entity_poly.pdbx_strand_id
1 'polypeptide(L)'
;ENKDDQFDWIAGGTDLLPNYKWLLNTKPNVISLASINELYRLDSTHIGAMVRLHDLANSEFSHPIIKKAAEGIASVLIRQSGTVGGNIALDTRCFWYNQAEEWRRSIDWCHKCDCGTGADCRVIPNQNELCVATYQGDIAPTLMVLDASVHLIGPDGTRVMPLVEFYKLDGMTRNVLQPGEFMLKITLPDDVADWTGSYRKLRVRDSWDFPEAGAAAAWKKGDRSTLR
;
A
#
# COMPACT_ATOMS: atom_id res chain seq x y z
N GLU A 1 17.23 20.50 10.65
CA GLU A 1 16.09 19.61 10.88
C GLU A 1 15.33 19.49 9.58
N ASN A 2 15.21 18.27 9.08
CA ASN A 2 14.53 17.99 7.82
C ASN A 2 13.03 18.21 8.04
N LYS A 3 12.35 19.06 7.27
CA LYS A 3 10.92 19.34 7.43
C LYS A 3 10.07 18.05 7.34
N ASP A 4 10.59 17.01 6.73
CA ASP A 4 9.96 15.74 6.49
C ASP A 4 9.83 14.86 7.75
N ASP A 5 10.65 15.10 8.77
CA ASP A 5 10.54 14.42 10.06
C ASP A 5 9.44 15.02 10.96
N GLN A 6 8.76 16.07 10.49
CA GLN A 6 7.77 16.80 11.27
C GLN A 6 6.34 16.35 11.07
N PHE A 7 6.02 15.63 10.00
CA PHE A 7 4.65 15.21 9.73
C PHE A 7 4.54 13.90 8.92
N ASP A 8 3.39 13.25 9.04
CA ASP A 8 2.93 12.19 8.13
C ASP A 8 1.73 12.67 7.32
N TRP A 9 1.64 12.24 6.06
CA TRP A 9 0.43 12.39 5.27
C TRP A 9 -0.66 11.46 5.77
N ILE A 10 -1.87 11.98 6.01
CA ILE A 10 -3.02 11.15 6.36
C ILE A 10 -4.07 11.17 5.27
N ALA A 11 -4.41 9.98 4.77
CA ALA A 11 -5.54 9.72 3.87
C ALA A 11 -6.74 9.20 4.69
N GLY A 12 -7.10 7.92 4.57
CA GLY A 12 -8.18 7.31 5.34
C GLY A 12 -7.87 7.02 6.80
N GLY A 13 -6.61 7.06 7.22
CA GLY A 13 -6.15 6.87 8.60
C GLY A 13 -6.31 5.45 9.17
N THR A 14 -6.86 4.51 8.40
CA THR A 14 -7.21 3.15 8.87
C THR A 14 -6.01 2.29 9.24
N ASP A 15 -4.82 2.65 8.77
CA ASP A 15 -3.55 2.03 9.15
C ASP A 15 -2.65 2.97 9.96
N LEU A 16 -2.54 4.21 9.54
CA LEU A 16 -1.67 5.20 10.17
C LEU A 16 -2.03 5.45 11.64
N LEU A 17 -3.33 5.65 11.96
CA LEU A 17 -3.74 5.96 13.32
C LEU A 17 -3.54 4.79 14.31
N PRO A 18 -3.80 3.51 13.96
CA PRO A 18 -3.35 2.38 14.77
C PRO A 18 -1.85 2.36 15.00
N ASN A 19 -1.03 2.69 14.00
CA ASN A 19 0.42 2.74 14.14
C ASN A 19 0.87 3.85 15.11
N TYR A 20 0.20 5.00 15.13
CA TYR A 20 0.43 6.02 16.17
C TYR A 20 0.10 5.51 17.58
N LYS A 21 -1.00 4.75 17.76
CA LYS A 21 -1.35 4.17 19.06
C LYS A 21 -0.31 3.16 19.55
N TRP A 22 0.39 2.50 18.64
CA TRP A 22 1.45 1.54 18.96
C TRP A 22 2.85 2.19 19.00
N LEU A 23 2.91 3.51 18.82
CA LEU A 23 4.15 4.27 18.74
C LEU A 23 5.12 3.73 17.65
N LEU A 24 4.56 3.21 16.56
CA LEU A 24 5.30 2.90 15.33
C LEU A 24 5.55 4.16 14.51
N ASN A 25 4.55 5.05 14.44
CA ASN A 25 4.66 6.41 13.92
C ASN A 25 4.66 7.37 15.10
N THR A 26 5.62 8.29 15.12
CA THR A 26 5.85 9.21 16.26
C THR A 26 6.00 10.67 15.84
N LYS A 27 5.80 10.99 14.57
CA LYS A 27 5.88 12.37 14.08
C LYS A 27 4.83 13.25 14.76
N PRO A 28 5.18 14.50 15.12
CA PRO A 28 4.30 15.34 15.95
C PRO A 28 3.06 15.84 15.21
N ASN A 29 3.06 15.81 13.88
CA ASN A 29 1.96 16.33 13.07
C ASN A 29 1.47 15.32 12.04
N VAL A 30 0.22 15.49 11.63
CA VAL A 30 -0.36 14.83 10.45
C VAL A 30 -0.98 15.89 9.54
N ILE A 31 -0.78 15.74 8.23
CA ILE A 31 -1.36 16.63 7.22
C ILE A 31 -2.38 15.84 6.40
N SER A 32 -3.64 16.30 6.42
CA SER A 32 -4.73 15.62 5.75
C SER A 32 -4.75 15.92 4.25
N LEU A 33 -4.89 14.85 3.45
CA LEU A 33 -5.10 14.93 2.00
C LEU A 33 -6.59 15.11 1.63
N ALA A 34 -7.50 15.09 2.60
CA ALA A 34 -8.95 15.02 2.37
C ALA A 34 -9.55 16.24 1.66
N SER A 35 -8.90 17.41 1.73
CA SER A 35 -9.37 18.64 1.07
C SER A 35 -9.00 18.76 -0.41
N ILE A 36 -8.21 17.83 -0.95
CA ILE A 36 -7.73 17.87 -2.33
C ILE A 36 -8.69 17.10 -3.22
N ASN A 37 -9.65 17.80 -3.85
CA ASN A 37 -10.72 17.19 -4.63
C ASN A 37 -10.23 16.34 -5.82
N GLU A 38 -9.12 16.72 -6.43
CA GLU A 38 -8.51 16.02 -7.56
C GLU A 38 -8.14 14.56 -7.21
N LEU A 39 -7.82 14.28 -5.96
CA LEU A 39 -7.46 12.95 -5.48
C LEU A 39 -8.63 11.95 -5.44
N TYR A 40 -9.87 12.40 -5.63
CA TYR A 40 -11.07 11.53 -5.59
C TYR A 40 -11.58 11.13 -6.97
N ARG A 41 -10.93 11.59 -8.04
CA ARG A 41 -11.37 11.26 -9.40
C ARG A 41 -11.23 9.75 -9.66
N LEU A 42 -12.30 9.16 -10.22
CA LEU A 42 -12.34 7.75 -10.63
C LEU A 42 -13.02 7.63 -12.00
N ASP A 43 -12.29 7.10 -12.97
CA ASP A 43 -12.80 6.67 -14.26
C ASP A 43 -12.09 5.39 -14.73
N SER A 44 -12.34 4.91 -15.95
CA SER A 44 -11.85 3.62 -16.44
C SER A 44 -10.32 3.48 -16.49
N THR A 45 -9.61 4.60 -16.63
CA THR A 45 -8.14 4.64 -16.72
C THR A 45 -7.47 5.48 -15.64
N HIS A 46 -8.25 6.14 -14.77
CA HIS A 46 -7.73 7.05 -13.76
C HIS A 46 -8.34 6.72 -12.39
N ILE A 47 -7.49 6.47 -11.41
CA ILE A 47 -7.87 6.18 -10.03
C ILE A 47 -7.10 7.13 -9.11
N GLY A 48 -7.77 8.12 -8.55
CA GLY A 48 -7.20 9.07 -7.60
C GLY A 48 -6.80 8.41 -6.29
N ALA A 49 -5.76 8.91 -5.64
CA ALA A 49 -5.20 8.28 -4.44
C ALA A 49 -6.17 8.28 -3.24
N MET A 50 -7.12 9.24 -3.17
CA MET A 50 -8.14 9.33 -2.12
C MET A 50 -9.45 8.61 -2.48
N VAL A 51 -9.56 7.96 -3.63
CA VAL A 51 -10.69 7.07 -3.93
C VAL A 51 -10.77 6.01 -2.83
N ARG A 52 -11.95 5.89 -2.22
CA ARG A 52 -12.18 4.91 -1.15
C ARG A 52 -12.20 3.50 -1.72
N LEU A 53 -11.70 2.56 -0.95
CA LEU A 53 -11.72 1.14 -1.34
C LEU A 53 -13.15 0.62 -1.55
N HIS A 54 -14.12 1.18 -0.81
CA HIS A 54 -15.55 0.90 -1.00
C HIS A 54 -16.04 1.37 -2.37
N ASP A 55 -15.69 2.60 -2.76
CA ASP A 55 -16.10 3.17 -4.04
C ASP A 55 -15.45 2.43 -5.21
N LEU A 56 -14.17 2.08 -5.08
CA LEU A 56 -13.44 1.26 -6.04
C LEU A 56 -14.09 -0.12 -6.25
N ALA A 57 -14.53 -0.77 -5.17
CA ALA A 57 -15.18 -2.08 -5.22
C ALA A 57 -16.56 -2.02 -5.91
N ASN A 58 -17.28 -0.91 -5.82
CA ASN A 58 -18.65 -0.76 -6.31
C ASN A 58 -18.77 0.03 -7.61
N SER A 59 -17.71 0.70 -8.08
CA SER A 59 -17.74 1.53 -9.29
C SER A 59 -17.88 0.69 -10.56
N GLU A 60 -18.69 1.13 -11.49
CA GLU A 60 -18.76 0.57 -12.84
C GLU A 60 -17.48 0.81 -13.67
N PHE A 61 -16.72 1.85 -13.34
CA PHE A 61 -15.46 2.19 -14.00
C PHE A 61 -14.28 1.30 -13.57
N SER A 62 -14.39 0.60 -12.45
CA SER A 62 -13.30 -0.25 -11.96
C SER A 62 -13.19 -1.55 -12.74
N HIS A 63 -11.97 -1.89 -13.16
CA HIS A 63 -11.70 -3.18 -13.79
C HIS A 63 -12.08 -4.36 -12.87
N PRO A 64 -12.68 -5.46 -13.38
CA PRO A 64 -13.21 -6.55 -12.54
C PRO A 64 -12.19 -7.18 -11.58
N ILE A 65 -10.92 -7.32 -11.98
CA ILE A 65 -9.87 -7.88 -11.11
C ILE A 65 -9.55 -6.93 -9.94
N ILE A 66 -9.61 -5.60 -10.16
CA ILE A 66 -9.39 -4.58 -9.12
C ILE A 66 -10.56 -4.59 -8.13
N LYS A 67 -11.81 -4.65 -8.64
CA LYS A 67 -13.00 -4.81 -7.79
C LYS A 67 -12.86 -6.02 -6.86
N LYS A 68 -12.47 -7.17 -7.43
CA LYS A 68 -12.32 -8.42 -6.69
C LYS A 68 -11.29 -8.30 -5.56
N ALA A 69 -10.17 -7.63 -5.81
CA ALA A 69 -9.17 -7.37 -4.77
C ALA A 69 -9.72 -6.41 -3.70
N ALA A 70 -10.36 -5.31 -4.11
CA ALA A 70 -10.91 -4.32 -3.19
C ALA A 70 -11.99 -4.91 -2.26
N GLU A 71 -12.88 -5.77 -2.76
CA GLU A 71 -13.89 -6.51 -1.97
C GLU A 71 -13.27 -7.35 -0.87
N GLY A 72 -12.08 -7.91 -1.11
CA GLY A 72 -11.34 -8.76 -0.17
C GLY A 72 -10.60 -8.02 0.95
N ILE A 73 -10.56 -6.68 0.92
CA ILE A 73 -9.81 -5.89 1.91
C ILE A 73 -10.62 -5.71 3.20
N ALA A 74 -10.03 -6.08 4.32
CA ALA A 74 -10.51 -5.80 5.68
C ALA A 74 -12.02 -6.05 5.85
N SER A 75 -12.76 -5.05 6.39
CA SER A 75 -14.21 -5.03 6.52
C SER A 75 -14.84 -3.92 5.69
N VAL A 76 -16.17 -3.94 5.54
CA VAL A 76 -16.92 -2.88 4.84
C VAL A 76 -16.65 -1.52 5.46
N LEU A 77 -16.65 -1.41 6.79
CA LEU A 77 -16.40 -0.14 7.50
C LEU A 77 -14.99 0.39 7.24
N ILE A 78 -13.99 -0.48 7.25
CA ILE A 78 -12.61 -0.09 6.95
C ILE A 78 -12.50 0.40 5.50
N ARG A 79 -13.14 -0.27 4.55
CA ARG A 79 -13.14 0.15 3.13
C ARG A 79 -13.83 1.49 2.87
N GLN A 80 -14.79 1.89 3.72
CA GLN A 80 -15.43 3.22 3.63
C GLN A 80 -14.50 4.38 4.01
N SER A 81 -13.43 4.11 4.73
CA SER A 81 -12.42 5.10 5.12
C SER A 81 -11.08 4.88 4.41
N GLY A 82 -10.67 3.62 4.25
CA GLY A 82 -9.42 3.27 3.57
C GLY A 82 -9.42 3.70 2.10
N THR A 83 -8.26 4.13 1.60
CA THR A 83 -8.10 4.70 0.26
C THR A 83 -7.17 3.87 -0.60
N VAL A 84 -7.24 4.05 -1.91
CA VAL A 84 -6.36 3.38 -2.89
C VAL A 84 -4.90 3.72 -2.63
N GLY A 85 -4.56 5.01 -2.53
CA GLY A 85 -3.19 5.44 -2.25
C GLY A 85 -2.67 4.91 -0.92
N GLY A 86 -3.52 4.92 0.13
CA GLY A 86 -3.16 4.34 1.44
C GLY A 86 -2.91 2.84 1.39
N ASN A 87 -3.68 2.09 0.58
CA ASN A 87 -3.46 0.65 0.40
C ASN A 87 -2.17 0.36 -0.38
N ILE A 88 -1.88 1.12 -1.44
CA ILE A 88 -0.66 0.95 -2.24
C ILE A 88 0.58 1.37 -1.46
N ALA A 89 0.53 2.45 -0.69
CA ALA A 89 1.63 2.93 0.14
C ALA A 89 1.68 2.30 1.55
N LEU A 90 0.89 1.24 1.79
CA LEU A 90 0.82 0.54 3.07
C LEU A 90 2.22 0.19 3.58
N ASP A 91 2.46 0.36 4.88
CA ASP A 91 3.70 -0.09 5.48
C ASP A 91 3.80 -1.61 5.49
N THR A 92 5.02 -2.12 5.41
CA THR A 92 5.29 -3.57 5.45
C THR A 92 4.95 -4.16 6.82
N ARG A 93 4.53 -5.42 6.81
CA ARG A 93 4.06 -6.13 8.00
C ARG A 93 5.05 -7.21 8.44
N CYS A 94 5.25 -7.25 9.76
CA CYS A 94 6.00 -8.29 10.44
C CYS A 94 5.43 -8.47 11.84
N PHE A 95 5.26 -9.73 12.28
CA PHE A 95 4.79 -10.03 13.63
C PHE A 95 5.61 -9.32 14.72
N TRP A 96 6.93 -9.26 14.55
CA TRP A 96 7.86 -8.67 15.50
C TRP A 96 7.87 -7.13 15.50
N TYR A 97 7.42 -6.51 14.41
CA TYR A 97 7.41 -5.05 14.27
C TYR A 97 6.05 -4.45 14.66
N ASN A 98 4.94 -5.02 14.17
CA ASN A 98 3.61 -4.43 14.31
C ASN A 98 2.98 -4.75 15.68
N GLN A 99 3.63 -4.31 16.74
CA GLN A 99 3.28 -4.48 18.14
C GLN A 99 3.39 -3.15 18.90
N ALA A 100 2.77 -3.06 20.08
CA ALA A 100 2.91 -1.91 20.95
C ALA A 100 4.37 -1.71 21.40
N GLU A 101 4.74 -0.48 21.74
CA GLU A 101 6.13 -0.13 22.08
C GLU A 101 6.65 -0.96 23.26
N GLU A 102 5.84 -1.13 24.32
CA GLU A 102 6.26 -1.90 25.49
C GLU A 102 6.61 -3.34 25.14
N TRP A 103 5.83 -3.95 24.24
CA TRP A 103 6.10 -5.30 23.78
C TRP A 103 7.40 -5.34 22.95
N ARG A 104 7.59 -4.39 22.01
CA ARG A 104 8.83 -4.32 21.19
C ARG A 104 10.06 -4.10 22.08
N ARG A 105 9.93 -3.28 23.12
CA ARG A 105 10.97 -3.04 24.12
C ARG A 105 11.30 -4.31 24.91
N SER A 106 10.29 -5.08 25.31
CA SER A 106 10.48 -6.31 26.12
C SER A 106 11.24 -7.42 25.39
N ILE A 107 11.24 -7.40 24.06
CA ILE A 107 12.02 -8.34 23.21
C ILE A 107 13.33 -7.74 22.71
N ASP A 108 13.73 -6.59 23.26
CA ASP A 108 14.92 -5.86 22.84
C ASP A 108 14.90 -5.46 21.37
N TRP A 109 13.72 -4.98 20.92
CA TRP A 109 13.46 -4.45 19.57
C TRP A 109 13.66 -5.48 18.43
N CYS A 110 13.67 -5.01 17.21
CA CYS A 110 14.05 -5.74 16.01
C CYS A 110 14.76 -4.78 15.04
N HIS A 111 15.42 -5.31 14.04
CA HIS A 111 16.16 -4.54 13.04
C HIS A 111 15.39 -3.33 12.47
N LYS A 112 14.12 -3.49 12.10
CA LYS A 112 13.28 -2.39 11.56
C LYS A 112 12.93 -1.33 12.61
N CYS A 113 12.75 -1.72 13.87
CA CYS A 113 12.37 -0.81 14.95
C CYS A 113 13.50 -0.55 15.94
N ASP A 114 14.73 -0.70 15.49
CA ASP A 114 15.91 -0.41 16.30
C ASP A 114 15.90 1.06 16.77
N CYS A 115 16.04 1.23 18.08
CA CYS A 115 16.15 2.53 18.72
C CYS A 115 17.60 2.86 19.11
N GLY A 116 18.56 2.44 18.30
CA GLY A 116 20.00 2.60 18.54
C GLY A 116 20.62 1.49 19.37
N THR A 117 19.94 0.35 19.50
CA THR A 117 20.44 -0.83 20.26
C THR A 117 21.25 -1.79 19.38
N GLY A 118 21.22 -1.64 18.05
CA GLY A 118 21.79 -2.60 17.10
C GLY A 118 21.04 -3.93 17.06
N ALA A 119 19.71 -3.89 17.30
CA ALA A 119 18.88 -5.07 17.39
C ALA A 119 18.88 -5.89 16.10
N ASP A 120 18.98 -7.20 16.24
CA ASP A 120 18.98 -8.15 15.12
C ASP A 120 17.59 -8.43 14.57
N CYS A 121 17.49 -8.89 13.33
CA CYS A 121 16.25 -9.34 12.72
C CYS A 121 15.71 -10.56 13.49
N ARG A 122 14.47 -10.47 13.98
CA ARG A 122 13.81 -11.54 14.75
C ARG A 122 13.25 -12.66 13.86
N VAL A 123 13.16 -12.41 12.54
CA VAL A 123 12.70 -13.41 11.56
C VAL A 123 13.88 -14.21 11.02
N ILE A 124 14.95 -13.52 10.62
CA ILE A 124 16.18 -14.12 10.10
C ILE A 124 17.34 -13.57 10.91
N PRO A 125 17.74 -14.25 12.01
CA PRO A 125 18.85 -13.81 12.85
C PRO A 125 20.19 -13.75 12.08
N ASN A 126 21.04 -12.80 12.45
CA ASN A 126 22.34 -12.51 11.83
C ASN A 126 22.24 -12.04 10.36
N GLN A 127 21.06 -11.60 9.91
CA GLN A 127 20.87 -10.95 8.62
C GLN A 127 20.22 -9.57 8.87
N ASN A 128 20.99 -8.49 8.74
CA ASN A 128 20.56 -7.12 8.99
C ASN A 128 20.80 -6.19 7.78
N GLU A 129 21.11 -6.74 6.61
CA GLU A 129 21.28 -5.97 5.39
C GLU A 129 19.92 -5.45 4.87
N LEU A 130 18.88 -6.30 4.96
CA LEU A 130 17.54 -6.01 4.50
C LEU A 130 16.50 -6.40 5.56
N CYS A 131 15.43 -5.63 5.67
CA CYS A 131 14.26 -6.02 6.44
C CYS A 131 13.35 -6.93 5.61
N VAL A 132 13.01 -8.11 6.14
CA VAL A 132 12.16 -9.11 5.47
C VAL A 132 10.66 -8.91 5.72
N ALA A 133 10.25 -7.79 6.35
CA ALA A 133 8.84 -7.45 6.47
C ALA A 133 8.20 -7.27 5.08
N THR A 134 7.01 -7.83 4.88
CA THR A 134 6.37 -7.91 3.57
C THR A 134 5.30 -6.85 3.36
N TYR A 135 5.15 -6.36 2.13
CA TYR A 135 3.96 -5.62 1.71
C TYR A 135 2.75 -6.55 1.69
N GLN A 136 1.63 -6.12 2.27
CA GLN A 136 0.42 -6.94 2.41
C GLN A 136 -0.84 -6.22 1.91
N GLY A 137 -0.71 -5.31 0.96
CA GLY A 137 -1.86 -4.70 0.28
C GLY A 137 -2.40 -5.60 -0.83
N ASP A 138 -3.71 -5.59 -1.02
CA ASP A 138 -4.40 -6.44 -2.00
C ASP A 138 -4.45 -5.84 -3.42
N ILE A 139 -4.43 -4.49 -3.54
CA ILE A 139 -4.70 -3.83 -4.83
C ILE A 139 -3.48 -3.83 -5.74
N ALA A 140 -2.27 -3.61 -5.21
CA ALA A 140 -1.08 -3.46 -6.03
C ALA A 140 -0.81 -4.63 -6.98
N PRO A 141 -0.93 -5.91 -6.60
CA PRO A 141 -0.73 -7.02 -7.53
C PRO A 141 -1.67 -6.96 -8.74
N THR A 142 -2.93 -6.53 -8.54
CA THR A 142 -3.90 -6.43 -9.63
C THR A 142 -3.63 -5.26 -10.57
N LEU A 143 -3.10 -4.16 -10.04
CA LEU A 143 -2.69 -3.01 -10.84
C LEU A 143 -1.41 -3.30 -11.63
N MET A 144 -0.45 -4.04 -11.03
CA MET A 144 0.80 -4.42 -11.70
C MET A 144 0.57 -5.28 -12.93
N VAL A 145 -0.29 -6.31 -12.86
CA VAL A 145 -0.60 -7.16 -14.01
C VAL A 145 -1.43 -6.46 -15.09
N LEU A 146 -1.96 -5.27 -14.78
CA LEU A 146 -2.63 -4.37 -15.74
C LEU A 146 -1.71 -3.24 -16.22
N ASP A 147 -0.41 -3.32 -15.98
CA ASP A 147 0.61 -2.31 -16.35
C ASP A 147 0.29 -0.88 -15.86
N ALA A 148 -0.23 -0.78 -14.65
CA ALA A 148 -0.54 0.51 -14.04
C ALA A 148 0.70 1.37 -13.82
N SER A 149 0.54 2.69 -13.97
CA SER A 149 1.55 3.69 -13.60
C SER A 149 1.10 4.48 -12.38
N VAL A 150 2.04 4.79 -11.48
CA VAL A 150 1.84 5.65 -10.34
C VAL A 150 2.33 7.07 -10.63
N HIS A 151 1.52 8.06 -10.26
CA HIS A 151 1.86 9.48 -10.31
C HIS A 151 2.10 9.98 -8.89
N LEU A 152 3.28 10.49 -8.63
CA LEU A 152 3.71 11.05 -7.36
C LEU A 152 3.87 12.56 -7.49
N ILE A 153 3.61 13.30 -6.43
CA ILE A 153 3.81 14.74 -6.37
C ILE A 153 4.50 15.09 -5.05
N GLY A 154 5.43 16.00 -5.12
CA GLY A 154 6.20 16.50 -3.98
C GLY A 154 6.80 17.88 -4.24
N PRO A 155 7.69 18.35 -3.36
CA PRO A 155 8.31 19.67 -3.47
C PRO A 155 9.02 19.92 -4.81
N ASP A 156 9.61 18.88 -5.40
CA ASP A 156 10.36 18.95 -6.66
C ASP A 156 9.49 18.77 -7.91
N GLY A 157 8.17 18.68 -7.74
CA GLY A 157 7.21 18.53 -8.83
C GLY A 157 6.57 17.16 -8.90
N THR A 158 6.14 16.76 -10.11
CA THR A 158 5.43 15.50 -10.36
C THR A 158 6.34 14.54 -11.12
N ARG A 159 6.32 13.26 -10.73
CA ARG A 159 6.99 12.17 -11.45
C ARG A 159 6.05 10.98 -11.66
N VAL A 160 6.27 10.25 -12.74
CA VAL A 160 5.45 9.10 -13.14
C VAL A 160 6.37 7.91 -13.36
N MET A 161 5.93 6.72 -12.92
CA MET A 161 6.67 5.48 -13.15
C MET A 161 5.72 4.29 -13.20
N PRO A 162 6.12 3.15 -13.80
CA PRO A 162 5.41 1.89 -13.65
C PRO A 162 5.24 1.52 -12.16
N LEU A 163 4.07 1.02 -11.79
CA LEU A 163 3.80 0.67 -10.38
C LEU A 163 4.76 -0.41 -9.85
N VAL A 164 5.24 -1.30 -10.71
CA VAL A 164 6.23 -2.33 -10.33
C VAL A 164 7.54 -1.73 -9.83
N GLU A 165 7.91 -0.54 -10.28
CA GLU A 165 9.13 0.18 -9.85
C GLU A 165 8.92 0.99 -8.56
N PHE A 166 7.68 1.11 -8.09
CA PHE A 166 7.36 1.85 -6.86
C PHE A 166 7.88 1.15 -5.60
N TYR A 167 7.95 -0.17 -5.60
CA TYR A 167 8.33 -0.95 -4.44
C TYR A 167 9.82 -1.30 -4.43
N LYS A 168 10.38 -1.41 -3.21
CA LYS A 168 11.74 -1.89 -2.97
C LYS A 168 11.71 -3.24 -2.25
N LEU A 169 12.75 -4.04 -2.43
CA LEU A 169 12.93 -5.34 -1.78
C LEU A 169 13.48 -5.19 -0.35
N ASP A 170 13.02 -4.16 0.37
CA ASP A 170 13.42 -3.89 1.75
C ASP A 170 12.21 -3.45 2.56
N GLY A 171 11.93 -4.14 3.64
CA GLY A 171 10.79 -3.84 4.50
C GLY A 171 10.91 -2.52 5.27
N MET A 172 12.11 -1.93 5.39
CA MET A 172 12.31 -0.58 5.96
C MET A 172 12.10 0.49 4.90
N THR A 173 12.89 0.43 3.82
CA THR A 173 12.76 1.35 2.67
C THR A 173 11.80 0.75 1.63
N ARG A 174 10.57 0.53 2.04
CA ARG A 174 9.54 -0.25 1.31
C ARG A 174 9.15 0.26 -0.08
N ASN A 175 9.31 1.56 -0.34
CA ASN A 175 8.95 2.19 -1.60
C ASN A 175 9.87 3.36 -1.95
N VAL A 176 9.63 3.99 -3.09
CA VAL A 176 10.47 5.05 -3.65
C VAL A 176 10.00 6.47 -3.31
N LEU A 177 8.98 6.62 -2.45
CA LEU A 177 8.53 7.94 -2.02
C LEU A 177 9.69 8.73 -1.42
N GLN A 178 9.83 9.96 -1.88
CA GLN A 178 10.78 10.91 -1.33
C GLN A 178 10.13 11.71 -0.20
N PRO A 179 10.92 12.35 0.65
CA PRO A 179 10.44 13.25 1.65
C PRO A 179 9.46 14.30 1.08
N GLY A 180 8.29 14.46 1.74
CA GLY A 180 7.24 15.38 1.30
C GLY A 180 6.41 14.93 0.09
N GLU A 181 6.75 13.80 -0.56
CA GLU A 181 5.95 13.26 -1.65
C GLU A 181 4.72 12.50 -1.14
N PHE A 182 3.66 12.54 -1.95
CA PHE A 182 2.51 11.65 -1.81
C PHE A 182 2.01 11.18 -3.19
N MET A 183 1.19 10.14 -3.19
CA MET A 183 0.58 9.60 -4.38
C MET A 183 -0.58 10.48 -4.82
N LEU A 184 -0.55 10.95 -6.08
CA LEU A 184 -1.62 11.73 -6.69
C LEU A 184 -2.70 10.80 -7.27
N LYS A 185 -2.28 9.82 -8.07
CA LYS A 185 -3.18 8.90 -8.77
C LYS A 185 -2.45 7.68 -9.29
N ILE A 186 -3.25 6.71 -9.73
CA ILE A 186 -2.85 5.59 -10.58
C ILE A 186 -3.50 5.79 -11.95
N THR A 187 -2.77 5.46 -13.02
CA THR A 187 -3.33 5.38 -14.37
C THR A 187 -3.16 3.98 -14.93
N LEU A 188 -4.16 3.53 -15.67
CA LEU A 188 -4.17 2.28 -16.41
C LEU A 188 -3.96 2.57 -17.90
N PRO A 189 -3.41 1.63 -18.68
CA PRO A 189 -3.31 1.76 -20.14
C PRO A 189 -4.68 1.89 -20.81
N ASP A 190 -4.73 2.53 -21.97
CA ASP A 190 -5.98 2.72 -22.71
C ASP A 190 -6.63 1.41 -23.15
N ASP A 191 -5.82 0.36 -23.38
CA ASP A 191 -6.27 -0.98 -23.75
C ASP A 191 -6.68 -1.87 -22.55
N VAL A 192 -6.75 -1.32 -21.35
CA VAL A 192 -7.09 -2.09 -20.12
C VAL A 192 -8.42 -2.84 -20.24
N ALA A 193 -9.37 -2.31 -21.01
CA ALA A 193 -10.65 -2.94 -21.26
C ALA A 193 -10.54 -4.27 -22.05
N ASP A 194 -9.46 -4.49 -22.79
CA ASP A 194 -9.20 -5.72 -23.55
C ASP A 194 -8.63 -6.83 -22.67
N TRP A 195 -8.24 -6.50 -21.45
CA TRP A 195 -7.69 -7.45 -20.50
C TRP A 195 -8.77 -8.05 -19.61
N THR A 196 -8.51 -9.25 -19.13
CA THR A 196 -9.26 -9.93 -18.06
C THR A 196 -8.27 -10.57 -17.13
N GLY A 197 -8.72 -11.01 -15.94
CA GLY A 197 -7.78 -11.57 -14.99
C GLY A 197 -8.45 -12.23 -13.79
N SER A 198 -7.62 -12.70 -12.89
CA SER A 198 -8.03 -13.31 -11.62
C SER A 198 -7.14 -12.80 -10.50
N TYR A 199 -7.73 -12.61 -9.33
CA TYR A 199 -7.03 -12.36 -8.07
C TYR A 199 -7.41 -13.41 -7.05
N ARG A 200 -6.42 -13.95 -6.36
CA ARG A 200 -6.58 -14.90 -5.26
C ARG A 200 -5.84 -14.37 -4.02
N LYS A 201 -6.51 -14.45 -2.89
CA LYS A 201 -5.99 -14.10 -1.58
C LYS A 201 -6.07 -15.32 -0.67
N LEU A 202 -4.92 -15.75 -0.14
CA LEU A 202 -4.86 -16.68 0.97
C LEU A 202 -4.89 -15.90 2.28
N ARG A 203 -5.78 -16.26 3.19
CA ARG A 203 -5.93 -15.67 4.54
C ARG A 203 -6.55 -16.69 5.48
N VAL A 204 -6.40 -16.50 6.77
CA VAL A 204 -6.94 -17.42 7.80
C VAL A 204 -8.45 -17.25 7.94
N ARG A 205 -8.93 -16.02 8.04
CA ARG A 205 -10.35 -15.67 8.18
C ARG A 205 -10.88 -15.05 6.89
N ASP A 206 -12.17 -15.16 6.65
CA ASP A 206 -12.81 -14.56 5.47
C ASP A 206 -12.98 -13.04 5.54
N SER A 207 -12.65 -12.44 6.65
CA SER A 207 -12.72 -11.00 6.90
C SER A 207 -11.54 -10.51 7.71
N TRP A 208 -11.22 -9.21 7.64
CA TRP A 208 -10.20 -8.47 8.40
C TRP A 208 -8.76 -8.78 8.05
N ASP A 209 -8.41 -10.01 7.73
CA ASP A 209 -7.02 -10.42 7.58
C ASP A 209 -6.35 -9.78 6.37
N PHE A 210 -5.10 -9.41 6.55
CA PHE A 210 -4.16 -9.19 5.46
C PHE A 210 -3.93 -10.50 4.70
N PRO A 211 -3.49 -10.46 3.42
CA PRO A 211 -3.09 -11.67 2.73
C PRO A 211 -1.83 -12.28 3.36
N GLU A 212 -1.86 -13.58 3.66
CA GLU A 212 -0.64 -14.37 3.87
C GLU A 212 0.10 -14.55 2.53
N ALA A 213 -0.68 -14.73 1.46
CA ALA A 213 -0.21 -14.67 0.08
C ALA A 213 -1.32 -14.13 -0.82
N GLY A 214 -0.92 -13.30 -1.80
CA GLY A 214 -1.80 -12.80 -2.85
C GLY A 214 -1.20 -13.07 -4.21
N ALA A 215 -2.02 -13.47 -5.17
CA ALA A 215 -1.62 -13.67 -6.55
C ALA A 215 -2.63 -13.04 -7.51
N ALA A 216 -2.12 -12.28 -8.47
CA ALA A 216 -2.89 -11.74 -9.58
C ALA A 216 -2.34 -12.28 -10.90
N ALA A 217 -3.21 -12.50 -11.86
CA ALA A 217 -2.84 -12.83 -13.23
C ALA A 217 -3.80 -12.13 -14.19
N ALA A 218 -3.29 -11.63 -15.31
CA ALA A 218 -4.10 -11.00 -16.36
C ALA A 218 -3.71 -11.56 -17.75
N TRP A 219 -4.65 -11.57 -18.67
CA TRP A 219 -4.46 -11.99 -20.07
C TRP A 219 -5.43 -11.23 -20.96
N LYS A 220 -5.11 -11.10 -22.26
CA LYS A 220 -6.04 -10.50 -23.22
C LYS A 220 -7.27 -11.39 -23.42
N LYS A 221 -8.43 -10.79 -23.56
CA LYS A 221 -9.68 -11.49 -23.82
C LYS A 221 -9.54 -12.30 -25.12
N GLY A 222 -9.82 -13.61 -25.04
CA GLY A 222 -9.69 -14.52 -26.17
C GLY A 222 -8.28 -15.06 -26.43
N ASP A 223 -7.23 -14.54 -25.78
CA ASP A 223 -5.84 -15.00 -25.94
C ASP A 223 -5.11 -15.18 -24.62
N ARG A 224 -5.02 -16.42 -24.14
CA ARG A 224 -4.32 -16.76 -22.89
C ARG A 224 -2.80 -16.86 -23.05
N SER A 225 -2.27 -16.74 -24.26
CA SER A 225 -0.82 -16.73 -24.47
C SER A 225 -0.18 -15.43 -23.98
N THR A 226 -0.98 -14.36 -23.76
CA THR A 226 -0.54 -13.04 -23.27
C THR A 226 -0.51 -12.93 -21.73
N LEU A 227 -0.38 -14.04 -21.01
CA LEU A 227 -0.40 -14.07 -19.54
C LEU A 227 0.68 -13.15 -18.92
N ARG A 228 0.26 -12.35 -17.95
CA ARG A 228 1.09 -11.49 -17.08
C ARG A 228 0.93 -11.87 -15.62
#